data_d404ca49c0fed22ccb466b8aa9d009da
#
_entry.id   d404ca49c0fed22ccb466b8aa9d009da
#
_cell.length_a   1.000
_cell.length_b   1.000
_cell.length_c   1.000
_cell.angle_alpha   90.00
_cell.angle_beta   90.00
_cell.angle_gamma   90.00
#
_symmetry.space_group_name_H-M   'P 1'
#
loop_
_entity.id
_entity.type
_entity.pdbx_description
1 polymer ?
#
loop_
_entity_poly.entity_id
_entity_poly.type
_entity_poly.pdbx_seq_one_letter_code
_entity_poly.pdbx_strand_id
1 'polypeptide(L)'
;MSITLLFLCFYHRLDFKMAHLTSLLGILCLVGSVIGQDMPYEEYMAQIQACPKECHCPRNFPRAVYCDNKGLKTIPQIPPHTWYLYLHNNLIEVLSADTLRNATQLRWLTLNRNKITSEGVEDGVLNAMSHLVHLYMDDNLLSSVPSPLPASLEHLRLSRNRISKIPAGVFIGLDKLSLLDLQGNKLMDDAVTEVSLKGLNNLVQINLAKNQLTSMPLGLPPTTTQLFLDGNNIEKIPAGYFKGLPKVAFLRLNHNKLGSSGVPNDVFNVSSILDLQLSHNQLTEVPVISSGLEHLLLDHNKIKSLSGSNICPVSIDTVDDSINESVPRLRYLRLDGNEIKPPISRDVILCFRLLTSIVI
;
A
#
# COMPACT_ATOMS: atom_id res chain seq x y z
N MET A 1 -4.68 13.47 22.08
CA MET A 1 -5.53 14.21 21.12
C MET A 1 -6.79 14.82 21.75
N SER A 2 -6.90 14.83 23.09
CA SER A 2 -8.10 15.34 23.80
C SER A 2 -8.01 16.79 24.28
N ILE A 3 -6.86 17.41 24.32
CA ILE A 3 -6.70 18.76 24.90
C ILE A 3 -6.98 19.87 23.88
N THR A 4 -6.75 19.64 22.61
CA THR A 4 -6.93 20.65 21.53
C THR A 4 -8.40 20.87 21.15
N LEU A 5 -9.27 19.90 21.33
CA LEU A 5 -10.71 20.06 21.09
C LEU A 5 -11.43 20.81 22.22
N LEU A 6 -10.93 20.73 23.45
CA LEU A 6 -11.50 21.51 24.56
C LEU A 6 -11.25 23.02 24.40
N PHE A 7 -10.14 23.43 23.81
CA PHE A 7 -9.82 24.86 23.60
C PHE A 7 -10.65 25.50 22.49
N LEU A 8 -11.04 24.77 21.47
CA LEU A 8 -11.90 25.30 20.38
C LEU A 8 -13.36 25.54 20.84
N CYS A 9 -13.86 24.77 21.79
CA CYS A 9 -15.19 25.02 22.37
C CYS A 9 -15.24 26.24 23.30
N PHE A 10 -14.11 26.64 23.90
CA PHE A 10 -14.06 27.80 24.80
C PHE A 10 -13.97 29.14 24.06
N TYR A 11 -13.39 29.19 22.86
CA TYR A 11 -13.17 30.45 22.12
C TYR A 11 -14.41 30.96 21.39
N HIS A 12 -15.40 30.13 21.08
CA HIS A 12 -16.64 30.56 20.40
C HIS A 12 -17.79 31.00 21.32
N ARG A 13 -17.56 31.08 22.64
CA ARG A 13 -18.62 31.28 23.66
C ARG A 13 -18.63 32.63 24.35
N LEU A 14 -17.83 33.61 23.93
CA LEU A 14 -17.76 34.90 24.63
C LEU A 14 -18.70 35.97 24.10
N ASP A 15 -19.49 35.72 23.05
CA ASP A 15 -20.35 36.75 22.43
C ASP A 15 -21.86 36.49 22.42
N PHE A 16 -22.40 35.56 23.19
CA PHE A 16 -23.85 35.42 23.31
C PHE A 16 -24.35 35.54 24.76
N LYS A 17 -25.00 36.68 25.04
CA LYS A 17 -25.70 36.96 26.29
C LYS A 17 -26.84 35.97 26.57
N MET A 18 -26.76 35.37 27.75
CA MET A 18 -27.85 34.86 28.59
C MET A 18 -29.23 34.61 27.94
N ALA A 19 -29.43 33.37 27.47
CA ALA A 19 -30.74 32.75 27.45
C ALA A 19 -30.57 31.21 27.51
N HIS A 20 -31.16 30.63 28.52
CA HIS A 20 -31.40 29.19 28.72
C HIS A 20 -30.30 28.32 29.30
N LEU A 21 -30.34 28.14 30.62
CA LEU A 21 -29.64 27.14 31.40
C LEU A 21 -29.99 25.68 30.98
N THR A 22 -31.13 25.48 30.31
CA THR A 22 -31.60 24.18 29.82
C THR A 22 -30.90 23.71 28.55
N SER A 23 -30.28 24.62 27.77
CA SER A 23 -29.48 24.23 26.59
C SER A 23 -28.08 23.73 26.92
N LEU A 24 -27.57 24.07 28.09
CA LEU A 24 -26.23 23.64 28.55
C LEU A 24 -26.19 22.15 28.91
N LEU A 25 -27.24 21.63 29.53
CA LEU A 25 -27.36 20.19 29.84
C LEU A 25 -27.58 19.36 28.57
N GLY A 26 -28.34 19.87 27.60
CA GLY A 26 -28.56 19.19 26.31
C GLY A 26 -27.27 19.11 25.44
N ILE A 27 -26.41 20.13 25.50
CA ILE A 27 -25.15 20.16 24.77
C ILE A 27 -24.09 19.28 25.46
N LEU A 28 -24.08 19.20 26.77
CA LEU A 28 -23.20 18.26 27.51
C LEU A 28 -23.59 16.78 27.23
N CYS A 29 -24.87 16.48 27.09
CA CYS A 29 -25.32 15.13 26.67
C CYS A 29 -24.99 14.82 25.22
N LEU A 30 -25.02 15.82 24.31
CA LEU A 30 -24.65 15.62 22.89
C LEU A 30 -23.14 15.53 22.66
N VAL A 31 -22.32 16.17 23.48
CA VAL A 31 -20.86 16.06 23.42
C VAL A 31 -20.39 14.71 24.01
N GLY A 32 -21.11 14.16 25.00
CA GLY A 32 -20.87 12.81 25.51
C GLY A 32 -21.15 11.70 24.49
N SER A 33 -22.03 11.93 23.51
CA SER A 33 -22.39 10.94 22.49
C SER A 33 -21.48 10.95 21.26
N VAL A 34 -20.52 11.89 21.15
CA VAL A 34 -19.57 11.98 20.03
C VAL A 34 -18.16 11.47 20.42
N ILE A 35 -17.90 11.30 21.71
CA ILE A 35 -16.65 10.70 22.20
C ILE A 35 -16.85 9.20 22.34
N GLY A 36 -16.55 8.47 21.27
CA GLY A 36 -16.45 7.01 21.26
C GLY A 36 -17.67 6.27 21.81
N GLN A 37 -18.16 5.28 21.11
CA GLN A 37 -19.10 4.33 21.69
C GLN A 37 -18.45 3.75 22.95
N ASP A 38 -18.68 4.33 24.12
CA ASP A 38 -18.20 3.81 25.38
C ASP A 38 -18.77 2.40 25.54
N MET A 39 -17.88 1.43 25.64
CA MET A 39 -18.27 0.04 25.92
C MET A 39 -19.06 0.03 27.23
N PRO A 40 -20.24 -0.59 27.30
CA PRO A 40 -20.97 -0.74 28.55
C PRO A 40 -20.07 -1.30 29.68
N TYR A 41 -20.26 -0.83 30.89
CA TYR A 41 -19.39 -1.20 32.01
C TYR A 41 -19.29 -2.72 32.22
N GLU A 42 -20.39 -3.46 32.04
CA GLU A 42 -20.40 -4.90 32.16
C GLU A 42 -19.56 -5.58 31.05
N GLU A 43 -19.67 -5.11 29.81
CA GLU A 43 -18.83 -5.57 28.70
C GLU A 43 -17.36 -5.24 28.93
N TYR A 44 -17.07 -4.03 29.45
CA TYR A 44 -15.71 -3.60 29.80
C TYR A 44 -15.10 -4.54 30.85
N MET A 45 -15.82 -4.83 31.92
CA MET A 45 -15.35 -5.73 32.98
C MET A 45 -15.18 -7.17 32.47
N ALA A 46 -16.10 -7.65 31.68
CA ALA A 46 -16.01 -8.98 31.07
C ALA A 46 -14.79 -9.09 30.11
N GLN A 47 -14.53 -8.06 29.31
CA GLN A 47 -13.39 -8.01 28.41
C GLN A 47 -12.05 -8.03 29.19
N ILE A 48 -11.94 -7.25 30.26
CA ILE A 48 -10.74 -7.22 31.11
C ILE A 48 -10.52 -8.55 31.84
N GLN A 49 -11.58 -9.16 32.37
CA GLN A 49 -11.52 -10.44 33.07
C GLN A 49 -11.20 -11.61 32.13
N ALA A 50 -11.66 -11.54 30.88
CA ALA A 50 -11.39 -12.56 29.87
C ALA A 50 -10.01 -12.41 29.19
N CYS A 51 -9.16 -11.46 29.64
CA CYS A 51 -7.83 -11.29 29.07
C CYS A 51 -6.98 -12.55 29.26
N PRO A 52 -6.42 -13.14 28.19
CA PRO A 52 -5.55 -14.31 28.30
C PRO A 52 -4.33 -14.00 29.17
N LYS A 53 -3.90 -14.95 29.99
CA LYS A 53 -2.77 -14.78 30.94
C LYS A 53 -1.44 -14.43 30.25
N GLU A 54 -1.26 -14.94 29.04
CA GLU A 54 -0.07 -14.71 28.21
C GLU A 54 -0.05 -13.32 27.56
N CYS A 55 -1.22 -12.64 27.53
CA CYS A 55 -1.41 -11.38 26.81
C CYS A 55 -1.54 -10.19 27.76
N HIS A 56 -1.53 -9.02 27.17
CA HIS A 56 -1.79 -7.76 27.88
C HIS A 56 -3.03 -7.07 27.27
N CYS A 57 -4.00 -6.72 28.13
CA CYS A 57 -5.21 -6.00 27.76
C CYS A 57 -5.24 -4.67 28.51
N PRO A 58 -4.86 -3.56 27.88
CA PRO A 58 -4.76 -2.27 28.55
C PRO A 58 -6.15 -1.73 28.91
N ARG A 59 -6.33 -1.28 30.15
CA ARG A 59 -7.61 -0.77 30.66
C ARG A 59 -8.13 0.45 29.88
N ASN A 60 -7.24 1.30 29.39
CA ASN A 60 -7.59 2.47 28.56
C ASN A 60 -7.88 2.14 27.10
N PHE A 61 -7.64 0.88 26.66
CA PHE A 61 -7.90 0.35 25.34
C PHE A 61 -8.52 -1.06 25.43
N PRO A 62 -9.70 -1.22 26.03
CA PRO A 62 -10.25 -2.53 26.42
C PRO A 62 -10.52 -3.46 25.21
N ARG A 63 -10.64 -2.90 24.01
CA ARG A 63 -10.86 -3.69 22.77
C ARG A 63 -9.57 -4.12 22.08
N ALA A 64 -8.39 -3.84 22.67
CA ALA A 64 -7.09 -4.27 22.16
C ALA A 64 -6.50 -5.38 23.04
N VAL A 65 -5.98 -6.42 22.40
CA VAL A 65 -5.31 -7.56 23.05
C VAL A 65 -3.92 -7.70 22.46
N TYR A 66 -2.91 -7.54 23.29
CA TYR A 66 -1.50 -7.61 22.93
C TYR A 66 -0.91 -8.94 23.37
N CYS A 67 -0.69 -9.85 22.45
CA CYS A 67 -0.09 -11.18 22.65
C CYS A 67 1.23 -11.32 21.88
N ASP A 68 1.82 -10.21 21.44
CA ASP A 68 3.03 -10.18 20.66
C ASP A 68 4.28 -10.50 21.50
N ASN A 69 5.32 -11.08 20.87
CA ASN A 69 6.61 -11.40 21.50
C ASN A 69 6.50 -12.32 22.74
N LYS A 70 5.56 -13.27 22.74
CA LYS A 70 5.32 -14.19 23.87
C LYS A 70 5.80 -15.61 23.65
N GLY A 71 6.32 -15.94 22.46
CA GLY A 71 6.73 -17.30 22.11
C GLY A 71 5.54 -18.26 21.99
N LEU A 72 4.34 -17.75 21.72
CA LEU A 72 3.11 -18.54 21.61
C LEU A 72 3.20 -19.49 20.41
N LYS A 73 2.84 -20.75 20.63
CA LYS A 73 2.68 -21.76 19.58
C LYS A 73 1.25 -21.85 19.07
N THR A 74 0.29 -21.45 19.88
CA THR A 74 -1.14 -21.44 19.58
C THR A 74 -1.74 -20.10 19.99
N ILE A 75 -2.84 -19.71 19.36
CA ILE A 75 -3.60 -18.52 19.73
C ILE A 75 -4.40 -18.82 20.98
N PRO A 76 -4.32 -18.01 22.07
CA PRO A 76 -5.16 -18.19 23.24
C PRO A 76 -6.61 -17.83 22.93
N GLN A 77 -7.54 -18.18 23.82
CA GLN A 77 -8.94 -17.78 23.69
C GLN A 77 -9.07 -16.26 23.73
N ILE A 78 -9.59 -15.68 22.66
CA ILE A 78 -9.69 -14.23 22.51
C ILE A 78 -11.04 -13.74 23.05
N PRO A 79 -11.06 -12.64 23.86
CA PRO A 79 -12.29 -12.04 24.35
C PRO A 79 -13.20 -11.56 23.20
N PRO A 80 -14.54 -11.73 23.33
CA PRO A 80 -15.48 -11.55 22.22
C PRO A 80 -15.57 -10.10 21.67
N HIS A 81 -15.29 -9.09 22.50
CA HIS A 81 -15.37 -7.67 22.11
C HIS A 81 -14.05 -7.10 21.59
N THR A 82 -13.07 -7.97 21.26
CA THR A 82 -11.77 -7.57 20.73
C THR A 82 -11.90 -7.03 19.31
N TRP A 83 -11.36 -5.83 19.09
CA TRP A 83 -11.26 -5.20 17.77
C TRP A 83 -9.84 -5.28 17.20
N TYR A 84 -8.83 -5.23 18.08
CA TYR A 84 -7.41 -5.18 17.72
C TYR A 84 -6.69 -6.33 18.39
N LEU A 85 -6.16 -7.24 17.59
CA LEU A 85 -5.42 -8.40 18.08
C LEU A 85 -4.00 -8.41 17.51
N TYR A 86 -3.03 -8.32 18.42
CA TYR A 86 -1.60 -8.30 18.08
C TYR A 86 -0.97 -9.63 18.50
N LEU A 87 -0.58 -10.46 17.51
CA LEU A 87 0.01 -11.79 17.67
C LEU A 87 1.37 -11.90 16.98
N HIS A 88 1.98 -10.78 16.57
CA HIS A 88 3.24 -10.80 15.83
C HIS A 88 4.43 -11.26 16.70
N ASN A 89 5.49 -11.75 16.03
CA ASN A 89 6.70 -12.28 16.67
C ASN A 89 6.40 -13.42 17.67
N ASN A 90 5.69 -14.45 17.20
CA ASN A 90 5.41 -15.66 17.96
C ASN A 90 5.83 -16.92 17.14
N LEU A 91 5.40 -18.09 17.57
CA LEU A 91 5.70 -19.37 16.95
C LEU A 91 4.41 -20.07 16.49
N ILE A 92 3.38 -19.29 16.14
CA ILE A 92 2.06 -19.81 15.75
C ILE A 92 2.17 -20.46 14.39
N GLU A 93 1.67 -21.70 14.30
CA GLU A 93 1.69 -22.51 13.07
C GLU A 93 0.30 -22.65 12.45
N VAL A 94 -0.76 -22.57 13.28
CA VAL A 94 -2.14 -22.86 12.88
C VAL A 94 -3.08 -21.74 13.30
N LEU A 95 -3.97 -21.34 12.40
CA LEU A 95 -5.15 -20.51 12.67
C LEU A 95 -6.37 -21.42 12.73
N SER A 96 -6.84 -21.69 13.95
CA SER A 96 -7.97 -22.58 14.19
C SER A 96 -9.25 -21.80 14.44
N ALA A 97 -10.36 -22.28 13.90
CA ALA A 97 -11.69 -21.72 14.14
C ALA A 97 -12.06 -21.77 15.62
N ASP A 98 -11.62 -22.78 16.36
CA ASP A 98 -11.91 -22.90 17.80
C ASP A 98 -11.32 -21.75 18.63
N THR A 99 -10.11 -21.30 18.31
CA THR A 99 -9.44 -20.22 19.05
C THR A 99 -9.98 -18.84 18.70
N LEU A 100 -10.44 -18.65 17.46
CA LEU A 100 -10.93 -17.36 16.94
C LEU A 100 -12.46 -17.27 16.87
N ARG A 101 -13.19 -18.33 17.29
CA ARG A 101 -14.67 -18.42 17.22
C ARG A 101 -15.38 -17.21 17.83
N ASN A 102 -14.87 -16.70 18.96
CA ASN A 102 -15.47 -15.59 19.67
C ASN A 102 -14.99 -14.21 19.17
N ALA A 103 -13.96 -14.18 18.33
CA ALA A 103 -13.33 -12.94 17.86
C ALA A 103 -14.04 -12.31 16.64
N THR A 104 -15.38 -12.42 16.58
CA THR A 104 -16.21 -11.96 15.44
C THR A 104 -16.17 -10.46 15.22
N GLN A 105 -15.79 -9.68 16.24
CA GLN A 105 -15.72 -8.21 16.19
C GLN A 105 -14.35 -7.69 15.73
N LEU A 106 -13.40 -8.58 15.40
CA LEU A 106 -12.07 -8.19 14.97
C LEU A 106 -12.13 -7.29 13.74
N ARG A 107 -11.38 -6.19 13.83
CA ARG A 107 -11.14 -5.21 12.74
C ARG A 107 -9.69 -5.22 12.29
N TRP A 108 -8.79 -5.56 13.19
CA TRP A 108 -7.35 -5.55 12.96
C TRP A 108 -6.71 -6.82 13.53
N LEU A 109 -6.05 -7.58 12.67
CA LEU A 109 -5.33 -8.79 13.05
C LEU A 109 -3.90 -8.73 12.51
N THR A 110 -2.90 -8.76 13.40
CA THR A 110 -1.50 -8.89 13.01
C THR A 110 -0.93 -10.23 13.44
N LEU A 111 -0.44 -10.98 12.48
CA LEU A 111 0.18 -12.30 12.63
C LEU A 111 1.58 -12.33 12.04
N ASN A 112 2.21 -11.17 11.84
CA ASN A 112 3.52 -11.05 11.22
C ASN A 112 4.60 -11.81 12.02
N ARG A 113 5.57 -12.41 11.32
CA ARG A 113 6.67 -13.14 11.94
C ARG A 113 6.19 -14.26 12.86
N ASN A 114 5.48 -15.20 12.25
CA ASN A 114 5.07 -16.47 12.82
C ASN A 114 5.52 -17.62 11.92
N LYS A 115 4.96 -18.81 12.10
CA LYS A 115 5.27 -19.99 11.31
C LYS A 115 4.05 -20.55 10.57
N ILE A 116 3.08 -19.68 10.25
CA ILE A 116 1.79 -20.08 9.67
C ILE A 116 2.03 -20.58 8.25
N THR A 117 1.60 -21.81 7.97
CA THR A 117 1.56 -22.39 6.63
C THR A 117 0.18 -22.22 6.00
N SER A 118 0.06 -22.46 4.69
CA SER A 118 -1.25 -22.43 4.04
C SER A 118 -2.19 -23.52 4.55
N GLU A 119 -1.65 -24.70 4.83
CA GLU A 119 -2.38 -25.83 5.43
C GLU A 119 -2.75 -25.56 6.90
N GLY A 120 -2.00 -24.68 7.57
CA GLY A 120 -2.27 -24.24 8.94
C GLY A 120 -3.39 -23.20 9.04
N VAL A 121 -3.88 -22.65 7.94
CA VAL A 121 -5.05 -21.77 7.94
C VAL A 121 -6.30 -22.63 7.74
N GLU A 122 -7.05 -22.86 8.81
CA GLU A 122 -8.27 -23.67 8.76
C GLU A 122 -9.32 -23.01 7.85
N ASP A 123 -10.02 -23.84 7.07
CA ASP A 123 -11.00 -23.35 6.11
C ASP A 123 -12.11 -22.55 6.81
N GLY A 124 -12.43 -21.40 6.22
CA GLY A 124 -13.47 -20.49 6.72
C GLY A 124 -13.08 -19.65 7.95
N VAL A 125 -11.92 -19.90 8.60
CA VAL A 125 -11.51 -19.17 9.81
C VAL A 125 -11.39 -17.65 9.58
N LEU A 126 -10.82 -17.24 8.46
CA LEU A 126 -10.68 -15.81 8.11
C LEU A 126 -12.02 -15.21 7.69
N ASN A 127 -12.79 -15.92 6.88
CA ASN A 127 -14.08 -15.45 6.38
C ASN A 127 -15.13 -15.27 7.48
N ALA A 128 -15.01 -15.98 8.61
CA ALA A 128 -15.87 -15.81 9.78
C ALA A 128 -15.71 -14.44 10.45
N MET A 129 -14.59 -13.74 10.21
CA MET A 129 -14.31 -12.41 10.76
C MET A 129 -14.91 -11.30 9.88
N SER A 130 -16.25 -11.21 9.85
CA SER A 130 -17.00 -10.33 8.93
C SER A 130 -16.76 -8.83 9.11
N HIS A 131 -16.04 -8.40 10.16
CA HIS A 131 -15.68 -7.01 10.43
C HIS A 131 -14.18 -6.73 10.20
N LEU A 132 -13.39 -7.73 9.76
CA LEU A 132 -11.96 -7.60 9.62
C LEU A 132 -11.60 -6.66 8.47
N VAL A 133 -10.92 -5.56 8.79
CA VAL A 133 -10.50 -4.51 7.85
C VAL A 133 -9.03 -4.69 7.48
N HIS A 134 -8.18 -5.01 8.46
CA HIS A 134 -6.74 -5.17 8.26
C HIS A 134 -6.28 -6.57 8.66
N LEU A 135 -5.71 -7.30 7.70
CA LEU A 135 -5.08 -8.60 7.92
C LEU A 135 -3.61 -8.54 7.51
N TYR A 136 -2.71 -8.70 8.48
CA TYR A 136 -1.27 -8.67 8.26
C TYR A 136 -0.65 -10.01 8.67
N MET A 137 -0.09 -10.72 7.68
CA MET A 137 0.55 -12.03 7.84
C MET A 137 1.94 -12.05 7.18
N ASP A 138 2.65 -10.92 7.22
CA ASP A 138 4.01 -10.82 6.68
C ASP A 138 4.97 -11.76 7.42
N ASP A 139 6.05 -12.21 6.77
CA ASP A 139 7.08 -13.07 7.36
C ASP A 139 6.49 -14.36 7.98
N ASN A 140 5.76 -15.14 7.18
CA ASN A 140 5.23 -16.45 7.51
C ASN A 140 5.67 -17.50 6.47
N LEU A 141 5.02 -18.65 6.45
CA LEU A 141 5.38 -19.78 5.57
C LEU A 141 4.27 -20.09 4.55
N LEU A 142 3.39 -19.14 4.25
CA LEU A 142 2.29 -19.33 3.32
C LEU A 142 2.80 -19.66 1.91
N SER A 143 2.25 -20.68 1.29
CA SER A 143 2.54 -21.11 -0.10
C SER A 143 1.52 -20.60 -1.11
N SER A 144 0.36 -20.15 -0.63
CA SER A 144 -0.75 -19.61 -1.41
C SER A 144 -1.40 -18.43 -0.66
N VAL A 145 -2.07 -17.55 -1.38
CA VAL A 145 -2.97 -16.56 -0.76
C VAL A 145 -4.09 -17.33 -0.03
N PRO A 146 -4.33 -17.06 1.28
CA PRO A 146 -5.37 -17.74 2.03
C PRO A 146 -6.76 -17.46 1.44
N SER A 147 -7.64 -18.47 1.49
CA SER A 147 -9.00 -18.40 0.94
C SER A 147 -9.92 -19.31 1.77
N PRO A 148 -11.20 -18.90 2.02
CA PRO A 148 -11.81 -17.63 1.65
C PRO A 148 -11.40 -16.45 2.56
N LEU A 149 -11.46 -15.24 2.02
CA LEU A 149 -11.18 -13.99 2.73
C LEU A 149 -12.48 -13.22 3.03
N PRO A 150 -12.57 -12.44 4.13
CA PRO A 150 -13.76 -11.67 4.46
C PRO A 150 -13.94 -10.46 3.53
N ALA A 151 -15.17 -10.20 3.09
CA ALA A 151 -15.54 -9.10 2.20
C ALA A 151 -15.33 -7.70 2.81
N SER A 152 -15.09 -7.62 4.11
CA SER A 152 -14.80 -6.38 4.84
C SER A 152 -13.36 -5.88 4.69
N LEU A 153 -12.43 -6.71 4.13
CA LEU A 153 -11.02 -6.36 4.04
C LEU A 153 -10.77 -5.13 3.16
N GLU A 154 -9.96 -4.22 3.70
CA GLU A 154 -9.42 -3.06 3.02
C GLU A 154 -7.91 -3.19 2.79
N HIS A 155 -7.17 -3.80 3.73
CA HIS A 155 -5.73 -4.00 3.64
C HIS A 155 -5.36 -5.46 3.88
N LEU A 156 -4.69 -6.07 2.90
CA LEU A 156 -4.14 -7.41 2.98
C LEU A 156 -2.62 -7.36 2.77
N ARG A 157 -1.85 -7.76 3.78
CA ARG A 157 -0.40 -7.85 3.71
C ARG A 157 0.08 -9.28 3.93
N LEU A 158 0.77 -9.80 2.94
CA LEU A 158 1.30 -11.17 2.87
C LEU A 158 2.77 -11.17 2.44
N SER A 159 3.49 -10.08 2.69
CA SER A 159 4.87 -9.94 2.23
C SER A 159 5.81 -10.93 2.91
N ARG A 160 6.90 -11.28 2.23
CA ARG A 160 7.94 -12.20 2.75
C ARG A 160 7.38 -13.54 3.24
N ASN A 161 6.59 -14.16 2.37
CA ASN A 161 6.11 -15.53 2.49
C ASN A 161 6.74 -16.42 1.39
N ARG A 162 6.11 -17.54 1.09
CA ARG A 162 6.54 -18.47 0.03
C ARG A 162 5.47 -18.61 -1.05
N ILE A 163 4.61 -17.59 -1.20
CA ILE A 163 3.44 -17.63 -2.07
C ILE A 163 3.88 -17.75 -3.52
N SER A 164 3.46 -18.84 -4.15
CA SER A 164 3.63 -19.09 -5.59
C SER A 164 2.32 -19.17 -6.34
N LYS A 165 1.18 -19.12 -5.63
CA LYS A 165 -0.16 -19.26 -6.22
C LYS A 165 -1.12 -18.22 -5.65
N ILE A 166 -1.96 -17.67 -6.51
CA ILE A 166 -3.12 -16.86 -6.16
C ILE A 166 -4.34 -17.65 -6.64
N PRO A 167 -5.15 -18.24 -5.74
CA PRO A 167 -6.31 -19.03 -6.15
C PRO A 167 -7.27 -18.21 -7.00
N ALA A 168 -7.79 -18.80 -8.08
CA ALA A 168 -8.76 -18.14 -8.94
C ALA A 168 -9.98 -17.71 -8.12
N GLY A 169 -10.38 -16.44 -8.26
CA GLY A 169 -11.56 -15.91 -7.58
C GLY A 169 -11.37 -15.56 -6.10
N VAL A 170 -10.17 -15.70 -5.52
CA VAL A 170 -9.90 -15.39 -4.10
C VAL A 170 -10.26 -13.95 -3.72
N PHE A 171 -10.22 -13.02 -4.68
CA PHE A 171 -10.56 -11.61 -4.46
C PHE A 171 -11.99 -11.24 -4.89
N ILE A 172 -12.79 -12.18 -5.39
CA ILE A 172 -14.18 -11.89 -5.76
C ILE A 172 -14.98 -11.50 -4.53
N GLY A 173 -15.68 -10.36 -4.60
CA GLY A 173 -16.47 -9.80 -3.49
C GLY A 173 -15.65 -8.97 -2.50
N LEU A 174 -14.33 -8.79 -2.69
CA LEU A 174 -13.50 -7.93 -1.86
C LEU A 174 -13.53 -6.48 -2.38
N ASP A 175 -14.72 -5.91 -2.53
CA ASP A 175 -14.90 -4.58 -3.14
C ASP A 175 -14.31 -3.42 -2.31
N LYS A 176 -13.89 -3.68 -1.08
CA LYS A 176 -13.24 -2.69 -0.21
C LYS A 176 -11.72 -2.77 -0.25
N LEU A 177 -11.15 -3.83 -0.84
CA LEU A 177 -9.71 -4.03 -0.82
C LEU A 177 -8.99 -2.94 -1.63
N SER A 178 -8.24 -2.11 -0.93
CA SER A 178 -7.50 -0.98 -1.48
C SER A 178 -5.98 -1.19 -1.49
N LEU A 179 -5.46 -2.04 -0.60
CA LEU A 179 -4.05 -2.37 -0.50
C LEU A 179 -3.81 -3.88 -0.49
N LEU A 180 -2.99 -4.35 -1.45
CA LEU A 180 -2.52 -5.72 -1.52
C LEU A 180 -0.98 -5.74 -1.55
N ASP A 181 -0.35 -6.30 -0.52
CA ASP A 181 1.10 -6.45 -0.44
C ASP A 181 1.51 -7.92 -0.51
N LEU A 182 2.15 -8.28 -1.63
CA LEU A 182 2.68 -9.61 -1.94
C LEU A 182 4.21 -9.56 -2.16
N GLN A 183 4.89 -8.55 -1.65
CA GLN A 183 6.34 -8.38 -1.80
C GLN A 183 7.12 -9.57 -1.25
N GLY A 184 8.20 -9.96 -1.93
CA GLY A 184 9.15 -10.96 -1.40
C GLY A 184 8.56 -12.35 -1.33
N ASN A 185 7.79 -12.74 -2.32
CA ASN A 185 7.21 -14.06 -2.50
C ASN A 185 7.85 -14.82 -3.67
N LYS A 186 7.18 -15.84 -4.20
CA LYS A 186 7.66 -16.69 -5.30
C LYS A 186 6.72 -16.65 -6.50
N LEU A 187 6.02 -15.52 -6.70
CA LEU A 187 5.06 -15.37 -7.78
C LEU A 187 5.78 -15.32 -9.14
N MET A 188 5.30 -16.10 -10.08
CA MET A 188 5.68 -16.09 -11.50
C MET A 188 4.50 -15.55 -12.34
N ASP A 189 4.70 -15.38 -13.64
CA ASP A 189 3.72 -14.76 -14.54
C ASP A 189 2.39 -15.52 -14.61
N ASP A 190 2.42 -16.85 -14.48
CA ASP A 190 1.24 -17.71 -14.45
C ASP A 190 0.38 -17.55 -13.19
N ALA A 191 0.96 -17.03 -12.10
CA ALA A 191 0.25 -16.75 -10.87
C ALA A 191 -0.44 -15.38 -10.86
N VAL A 192 0.03 -14.41 -11.67
CA VAL A 192 -0.46 -13.01 -11.66
C VAL A 192 -1.14 -12.70 -13.00
N THR A 193 -2.37 -13.15 -13.12
CA THR A 193 -3.18 -13.09 -14.36
C THR A 193 -4.48 -12.32 -14.14
N GLU A 194 -5.19 -12.00 -15.21
CA GLU A 194 -6.54 -11.40 -15.14
C GLU A 194 -7.52 -12.26 -14.31
N VAL A 195 -7.38 -13.58 -14.35
CA VAL A 195 -8.25 -14.50 -13.60
C VAL A 195 -7.92 -14.47 -12.12
N SER A 196 -6.63 -14.44 -11.75
CA SER A 196 -6.19 -14.43 -10.36
C SER A 196 -6.46 -13.09 -9.68
N LEU A 197 -6.40 -11.96 -10.40
CA LEU A 197 -6.65 -10.61 -9.87
C LEU A 197 -8.12 -10.17 -10.01
N LYS A 198 -8.99 -11.01 -10.59
CA LYS A 198 -10.41 -10.71 -10.75
C LYS A 198 -11.08 -10.44 -9.39
N GLY A 199 -11.78 -9.32 -9.29
CA GLY A 199 -12.47 -8.88 -8.07
C GLY A 199 -11.82 -7.70 -7.35
N LEU A 200 -10.59 -7.33 -7.71
CA LEU A 200 -9.87 -6.19 -7.13
C LEU A 200 -10.35 -4.84 -7.72
N ASN A 201 -11.65 -4.56 -7.63
CA ASN A 201 -12.28 -3.44 -8.34
C ASN A 201 -11.84 -2.05 -7.82
N ASN A 202 -11.45 -1.95 -6.55
CA ASN A 202 -11.11 -0.69 -5.88
C ASN A 202 -9.66 -0.66 -5.36
N LEU A 203 -8.80 -1.52 -5.91
CA LEU A 203 -7.40 -1.56 -5.50
C LEU A 203 -6.68 -0.27 -5.88
N VAL A 204 -6.05 0.37 -4.90
CA VAL A 204 -5.24 1.59 -5.03
C VAL A 204 -3.76 1.26 -5.09
N GLN A 205 -3.31 0.36 -4.23
CA GLN A 205 -1.92 -0.04 -4.14
C GLN A 205 -1.76 -1.55 -4.29
N ILE A 206 -0.85 -1.94 -5.20
CA ILE A 206 -0.36 -3.31 -5.29
C ILE A 206 1.17 -3.34 -5.21
N ASN A 207 1.69 -4.19 -4.34
CA ASN A 207 3.12 -4.42 -4.20
C ASN A 207 3.46 -5.87 -4.57
N LEU A 208 4.09 -6.05 -5.71
CA LEU A 208 4.59 -7.31 -6.26
C LEU A 208 6.13 -7.33 -6.32
N ALA A 209 6.80 -6.42 -5.60
CA ALA A 209 8.26 -6.32 -5.60
C ALA A 209 8.91 -7.61 -5.06
N LYS A 210 10.13 -7.90 -5.53
CA LYS A 210 10.93 -9.07 -5.08
C LYS A 210 10.19 -10.39 -5.24
N ASN A 211 9.63 -10.60 -6.44
CA ASN A 211 9.06 -11.85 -6.91
C ASN A 211 9.87 -12.40 -8.11
N GLN A 212 9.29 -13.27 -8.93
CA GLN A 212 9.97 -13.91 -10.06
C GLN A 212 9.29 -13.59 -11.39
N LEU A 213 8.59 -12.43 -11.49
CA LEU A 213 7.90 -12.00 -12.68
C LEU A 213 8.89 -11.69 -13.82
N THR A 214 8.60 -12.15 -15.02
CA THR A 214 9.37 -11.86 -16.23
C THR A 214 8.65 -10.90 -17.17
N SER A 215 7.36 -10.68 -16.93
CA SER A 215 6.49 -9.78 -17.69
C SER A 215 5.65 -8.89 -16.78
N MET A 216 5.05 -7.86 -17.35
CA MET A 216 4.14 -6.98 -16.63
C MET A 216 2.86 -7.73 -16.22
N PRO A 217 2.35 -7.57 -14.98
CA PRO A 217 1.14 -8.24 -14.52
C PRO A 217 -0.09 -7.82 -15.34
N LEU A 218 -0.96 -8.76 -15.64
CA LEU A 218 -2.22 -8.51 -16.35
C LEU A 218 -3.40 -8.39 -15.37
N GLY A 219 -4.47 -7.71 -15.80
CA GLY A 219 -5.71 -7.63 -15.02
C GLY A 219 -5.68 -6.67 -13.82
N LEU A 220 -4.72 -5.76 -13.77
CA LEU A 220 -4.73 -4.69 -12.76
C LEU A 220 -5.94 -3.76 -13.00
N PRO A 221 -6.67 -3.36 -11.94
CA PRO A 221 -7.82 -2.48 -12.08
C PRO A 221 -7.40 -1.04 -12.44
N PRO A 222 -8.24 -0.28 -13.15
CA PRO A 222 -7.95 1.11 -13.53
C PRO A 222 -7.86 2.08 -12.35
N THR A 223 -8.25 1.63 -11.15
CA THR A 223 -8.11 2.37 -9.89
C THR A 223 -6.69 2.36 -9.33
N THR A 224 -5.80 1.49 -9.84
CA THR A 224 -4.42 1.36 -9.36
C THR A 224 -3.67 2.67 -9.52
N THR A 225 -3.21 3.20 -8.37
CA THR A 225 -2.42 4.43 -8.27
C THR A 225 -0.96 4.15 -7.98
N GLN A 226 -0.67 3.08 -7.23
CA GLN A 226 0.68 2.70 -6.83
C GLN A 226 0.97 1.27 -7.27
N LEU A 227 1.93 1.11 -8.17
CA LEU A 227 2.36 -0.18 -8.73
C LEU A 227 3.85 -0.38 -8.44
N PHE A 228 4.16 -1.34 -7.56
CA PHE A 228 5.53 -1.65 -7.15
C PHE A 228 5.95 -3.02 -7.68
N LEU A 229 6.93 -3.04 -8.56
CA LEU A 229 7.45 -4.21 -9.28
C LEU A 229 8.98 -4.35 -9.13
N ASP A 230 9.58 -3.67 -8.16
CA ASP A 230 11.03 -3.71 -7.92
C ASP A 230 11.55 -5.13 -7.70
N GLY A 231 12.77 -5.43 -8.16
CA GLY A 231 13.44 -6.69 -7.85
C GLY A 231 12.78 -7.92 -8.47
N ASN A 232 12.26 -7.78 -9.67
CA ASN A 232 11.75 -8.88 -10.49
C ASN A 232 12.71 -9.17 -11.67
N ASN A 233 12.26 -9.93 -12.66
CA ASN A 233 13.02 -10.26 -13.87
C ASN A 233 12.37 -9.68 -15.13
N ILE A 234 11.64 -8.57 -15.02
CA ILE A 234 10.86 -8.00 -16.12
C ILE A 234 11.80 -7.48 -17.21
N GLU A 235 11.61 -7.95 -18.43
CA GLU A 235 12.44 -7.61 -19.60
C GLU A 235 11.73 -6.65 -20.56
N LYS A 236 10.39 -6.66 -20.58
CA LYS A 236 9.58 -5.93 -21.55
C LYS A 236 8.32 -5.33 -20.92
N ILE A 237 7.93 -4.17 -21.45
CA ILE A 237 6.64 -3.54 -21.16
C ILE A 237 5.82 -3.54 -22.46
N PRO A 238 4.61 -4.08 -22.49
CA PRO A 238 3.75 -4.05 -23.70
C PRO A 238 3.43 -2.61 -24.11
N ALA A 239 3.39 -2.35 -25.42
CA ALA A 239 2.99 -1.04 -25.93
C ALA A 239 1.58 -0.68 -25.41
N GLY A 240 1.45 0.55 -24.91
CA GLY A 240 0.18 1.04 -24.38
C GLY A 240 -0.28 0.39 -23.06
N TYR A 241 0.58 -0.34 -22.36
CA TYR A 241 0.23 -1.03 -21.10
C TYR A 241 -0.48 -0.10 -20.10
N PHE A 242 0.03 1.12 -19.90
CA PHE A 242 -0.54 2.07 -18.95
C PHE A 242 -1.82 2.77 -19.43
N LYS A 243 -2.28 2.56 -20.67
CA LYS A 243 -3.61 3.06 -21.12
C LYS A 243 -4.74 2.44 -20.31
N GLY A 244 -4.55 1.21 -19.81
CA GLY A 244 -5.48 0.53 -18.91
C GLY A 244 -5.39 0.99 -17.45
N LEU A 245 -4.39 1.81 -17.11
CA LEU A 245 -4.11 2.27 -15.74
C LEU A 245 -4.06 3.80 -15.65
N PRO A 246 -5.17 4.50 -15.92
CA PRO A 246 -5.19 5.96 -16.06
C PRO A 246 -4.89 6.74 -14.77
N LYS A 247 -4.86 6.05 -13.63
CA LYS A 247 -4.59 6.65 -12.31
C LYS A 247 -3.21 6.32 -11.75
N VAL A 248 -2.37 5.56 -12.48
CA VAL A 248 -1.04 5.22 -11.98
C VAL A 248 -0.20 6.49 -11.82
N ALA A 249 0.23 6.76 -10.58
CA ALA A 249 1.01 7.94 -10.22
C ALA A 249 2.41 7.56 -9.70
N PHE A 250 2.53 6.43 -9.02
CA PHE A 250 3.79 5.93 -8.46
C PHE A 250 4.11 4.58 -9.08
N LEU A 251 5.12 4.56 -9.97
CA LEU A 251 5.55 3.36 -10.69
C LEU A 251 7.00 3.03 -10.33
N ARG A 252 7.22 1.86 -9.74
CA ARG A 252 8.53 1.39 -9.35
C ARG A 252 8.87 0.09 -10.07
N LEU A 253 9.95 0.12 -10.85
CA LEU A 253 10.48 -0.98 -11.67
C LEU A 253 12.00 -1.13 -11.46
N ASN A 254 12.52 -0.69 -10.31
CA ASN A 254 13.94 -0.82 -10.00
C ASN A 254 14.40 -2.28 -9.95
N HIS A 255 15.68 -2.54 -10.23
CA HIS A 255 16.25 -3.90 -10.15
C HIS A 255 15.47 -4.92 -10.99
N ASN A 256 15.22 -4.59 -12.27
CA ASN A 256 14.65 -5.48 -13.26
C ASN A 256 15.65 -5.70 -14.41
N LYS A 257 15.18 -6.25 -15.53
CA LYS A 257 16.00 -6.52 -16.72
C LYS A 257 15.58 -5.69 -17.93
N LEU A 258 14.94 -4.52 -17.71
CA LEU A 258 14.45 -3.65 -18.76
C LEU A 258 15.59 -3.09 -19.62
N GLY A 259 15.65 -3.46 -20.88
CA GLY A 259 16.49 -2.84 -21.88
C GLY A 259 15.68 -1.92 -22.80
N SER A 260 16.34 -0.95 -23.47
CA SER A 260 15.61 0.00 -24.33
C SER A 260 14.81 -0.67 -25.44
N SER A 261 15.24 -1.83 -25.97
CA SER A 261 14.48 -2.60 -26.95
C SER A 261 13.20 -3.24 -26.39
N GLY A 262 13.10 -3.42 -25.09
CA GLY A 262 11.93 -3.98 -24.38
C GLY A 262 10.98 -2.91 -23.85
N VAL A 263 11.34 -1.63 -23.97
CA VAL A 263 10.58 -0.48 -23.47
C VAL A 263 10.14 0.36 -24.65
N PRO A 264 8.86 0.34 -25.08
CA PRO A 264 8.35 1.22 -26.12
C PRO A 264 8.63 2.68 -25.78
N ASN A 265 9.04 3.46 -26.78
CA ASN A 265 9.59 4.81 -26.58
C ASN A 265 8.64 5.76 -25.81
N ASP A 266 7.32 5.61 -26.05
CA ASP A 266 6.27 6.45 -25.47
C ASP A 266 5.53 5.82 -24.27
N VAL A 267 5.96 4.64 -23.81
CA VAL A 267 5.22 3.86 -22.82
C VAL A 267 5.06 4.58 -21.48
N PHE A 268 6.02 5.43 -21.10
CA PHE A 268 5.97 6.24 -19.87
C PHE A 268 5.46 7.68 -20.10
N ASN A 269 5.07 8.02 -21.34
CA ASN A 269 4.43 9.31 -21.63
C ASN A 269 2.96 9.29 -21.20
N VAL A 270 2.75 9.17 -19.90
CA VAL A 270 1.45 9.04 -19.24
C VAL A 270 1.30 10.18 -18.23
N SER A 271 0.30 11.03 -18.41
CA SER A 271 0.15 12.27 -17.66
C SER A 271 -0.11 12.07 -16.15
N SER A 272 -0.59 10.90 -15.75
CA SER A 272 -0.84 10.58 -14.34
C SER A 272 0.43 10.17 -13.57
N ILE A 273 1.53 9.76 -14.25
CA ILE A 273 2.75 9.32 -13.58
C ILE A 273 3.49 10.55 -13.05
N LEU A 274 3.70 10.57 -11.72
CA LEU A 274 4.41 11.61 -10.98
C LEU A 274 5.80 11.16 -10.52
N ASP A 275 5.93 9.88 -10.16
CA ASP A 275 7.17 9.26 -9.70
C ASP A 275 7.44 7.99 -10.52
N LEU A 276 8.55 7.98 -11.25
CA LEU A 276 8.99 6.86 -12.10
C LEU A 276 10.38 6.40 -11.67
N GLN A 277 10.48 5.17 -11.19
CA GLN A 277 11.72 4.59 -10.73
C GLN A 277 12.13 3.40 -11.59
N LEU A 278 13.25 3.53 -12.29
CA LEU A 278 13.83 2.58 -13.26
C LEU A 278 15.29 2.26 -12.94
N SER A 279 15.74 2.53 -11.71
CA SER A 279 17.13 2.30 -11.28
C SER A 279 17.54 0.83 -11.41
N HIS A 280 18.83 0.56 -11.64
CA HIS A 280 19.35 -0.81 -11.75
C HIS A 280 18.64 -1.66 -12.82
N ASN A 281 18.57 -1.13 -14.04
CA ASN A 281 18.08 -1.83 -15.23
C ASN A 281 19.18 -1.88 -16.32
N GLN A 282 18.81 -2.06 -17.58
CA GLN A 282 19.73 -2.16 -18.70
C GLN A 282 19.42 -1.13 -19.80
N LEU A 283 18.80 -0.01 -19.43
CA LEU A 283 18.42 1.04 -20.37
C LEU A 283 19.68 1.72 -20.94
N THR A 284 19.71 1.89 -22.26
CA THR A 284 20.81 2.55 -22.98
C THR A 284 20.51 3.99 -23.33
N GLU A 285 19.26 4.40 -23.18
CA GLU A 285 18.76 5.75 -23.41
C GLU A 285 17.63 6.09 -22.42
N VAL A 286 17.37 7.38 -22.25
CA VAL A 286 16.27 7.86 -21.42
C VAL A 286 14.96 7.70 -22.17
N PRO A 287 13.94 7.06 -21.59
CA PRO A 287 12.63 6.94 -22.23
C PRO A 287 11.92 8.30 -22.31
N VAL A 288 11.01 8.45 -23.25
CA VAL A 288 10.12 9.62 -23.31
C VAL A 288 9.23 9.66 -22.10
N ILE A 289 9.17 10.81 -21.47
CA ILE A 289 8.39 11.04 -20.24
C ILE A 289 7.30 12.08 -20.46
N SER A 290 6.30 12.08 -19.59
CA SER A 290 5.24 13.10 -19.57
C SER A 290 5.75 14.42 -18.96
N SER A 291 5.18 15.55 -19.38
CA SER A 291 5.43 16.86 -18.75
C SER A 291 4.98 16.94 -17.29
N GLY A 292 4.08 16.05 -16.86
CA GLY A 292 3.61 15.96 -15.47
C GLY A 292 4.55 15.23 -14.51
N LEU A 293 5.58 14.53 -15.00
CA LEU A 293 6.50 13.76 -14.16
C LEU A 293 7.32 14.69 -13.24
N GLU A 294 7.36 14.35 -11.94
CA GLU A 294 8.11 15.13 -10.93
C GLU A 294 9.43 14.47 -10.52
N HIS A 295 9.46 13.14 -10.42
CA HIS A 295 10.63 12.38 -10.00
C HIS A 295 10.98 11.29 -11.01
N LEU A 296 12.25 11.25 -11.45
CA LEU A 296 12.78 10.24 -12.37
C LEU A 296 14.10 9.67 -11.84
N LEU A 297 14.10 8.38 -11.53
CA LEU A 297 15.27 7.63 -11.09
C LEU A 297 15.70 6.68 -12.21
N LEU A 298 16.91 6.88 -12.73
CA LEU A 298 17.53 6.10 -13.82
C LEU A 298 18.97 5.68 -13.46
N ASP A 299 19.35 5.79 -12.20
CA ASP A 299 20.69 5.42 -11.75
C ASP A 299 21.00 3.93 -12.05
N HIS A 300 22.29 3.62 -12.20
CA HIS A 300 22.78 2.26 -12.46
C HIS A 300 22.10 1.60 -13.68
N ASN A 301 22.07 2.30 -14.82
CA ASN A 301 21.71 1.80 -16.13
C ASN A 301 22.93 1.83 -17.08
N LYS A 302 22.72 1.80 -18.39
CA LYS A 302 23.76 1.85 -19.43
C LYS A 302 23.59 3.08 -20.34
N ILE A 303 23.03 4.18 -19.82
CA ILE A 303 22.74 5.40 -20.58
C ILE A 303 24.05 6.09 -20.91
N LYS A 304 24.26 6.42 -22.18
CA LYS A 304 25.51 7.00 -22.69
C LYS A 304 25.44 8.49 -22.90
N SER A 305 24.27 9.03 -23.16
CA SER A 305 24.06 10.43 -23.45
C SER A 305 22.75 10.94 -22.91
N LEU A 306 22.74 12.22 -22.57
CA LEU A 306 21.56 12.95 -22.17
C LEU A 306 21.49 14.24 -22.98
N SER A 307 20.47 14.40 -23.80
CA SER A 307 20.20 15.64 -24.53
C SER A 307 18.76 16.08 -24.33
N GLY A 308 18.51 17.39 -24.37
CA GLY A 308 17.16 17.93 -24.20
C GLY A 308 16.20 17.43 -25.28
N SER A 309 16.69 17.25 -26.53
CA SER A 309 15.87 16.72 -27.62
C SER A 309 15.32 15.31 -27.37
N ASN A 310 16.01 14.51 -26.52
CA ASN A 310 15.62 13.13 -26.24
C ASN A 310 14.75 12.99 -24.98
N ILE A 311 14.89 13.91 -24.02
CA ILE A 311 14.18 13.79 -22.72
C ILE A 311 13.08 14.85 -22.55
N CYS A 312 13.16 15.97 -23.26
CA CYS A 312 12.21 17.07 -23.09
C CYS A 312 10.83 16.67 -23.67
N PRO A 313 9.78 16.68 -22.88
CA PRO A 313 8.44 16.28 -23.34
C PRO A 313 7.76 17.36 -24.21
N VAL A 314 8.36 18.53 -24.30
CA VAL A 314 7.87 19.68 -25.09
C VAL A 314 8.97 20.22 -25.97
N SER A 315 8.60 20.88 -27.07
CA SER A 315 9.60 21.58 -27.92
C SER A 315 10.19 22.75 -27.17
N ILE A 316 11.54 22.85 -27.13
CA ILE A 316 12.24 23.92 -26.40
C ILE A 316 11.87 25.29 -26.97
N ASP A 317 11.60 25.36 -28.27
CA ASP A 317 11.21 26.60 -28.99
C ASP A 317 9.80 27.07 -28.65
N THR A 318 8.97 26.23 -28.04
CA THR A 318 7.57 26.54 -27.67
C THR A 318 7.40 26.86 -26.18
N VAL A 319 8.47 26.85 -25.41
CA VAL A 319 8.42 27.23 -23.98
C VAL A 319 8.38 28.75 -23.88
N ASP A 320 7.20 29.32 -24.03
CA ASP A 320 6.92 30.74 -23.80
C ASP A 320 6.93 31.03 -22.29
N ASP A 321 7.60 32.09 -21.89
CA ASP A 321 7.70 32.53 -20.48
C ASP A 321 6.36 32.95 -19.89
N SER A 322 5.32 33.14 -20.71
CA SER A 322 4.00 33.60 -20.29
C SER A 322 3.02 32.50 -19.89
N ILE A 323 3.32 31.20 -20.16
CA ILE A 323 2.38 30.11 -19.93
C ILE A 323 2.99 29.06 -18.99
N ASN A 324 2.73 29.21 -17.70
CA ASN A 324 3.17 28.25 -16.64
C ASN A 324 2.68 26.80 -16.83
N GLU A 325 1.68 26.55 -17.67
CA GLU A 325 1.07 25.23 -17.88
C GLU A 325 1.93 24.30 -18.78
N SER A 326 2.82 24.85 -19.58
CA SER A 326 3.65 24.06 -20.52
C SER A 326 5.02 23.65 -19.97
N VAL A 327 5.42 24.16 -18.80
CA VAL A 327 6.73 23.85 -18.22
C VAL A 327 6.75 22.43 -17.64
N PRO A 328 7.67 21.56 -18.08
CA PRO A 328 7.80 20.22 -17.49
C PRO A 328 8.06 20.27 -15.98
N ARG A 329 7.35 19.41 -15.22
CA ARG A 329 7.32 19.46 -13.74
C ARG A 329 8.48 18.73 -13.08
N LEU A 330 9.44 18.18 -13.84
CA LEU A 330 10.54 17.38 -13.29
C LEU A 330 11.38 18.19 -12.29
N ARG A 331 11.43 17.71 -11.04
CA ARG A 331 12.12 18.32 -9.90
C ARG A 331 13.35 17.55 -9.46
N TYR A 332 13.33 16.23 -9.64
CA TYR A 332 14.40 15.34 -9.23
C TYR A 332 14.74 14.38 -10.36
N LEU A 333 16.02 14.36 -10.75
CA LEU A 333 16.57 13.45 -11.76
C LEU A 333 17.82 12.78 -11.23
N ARG A 334 17.83 11.43 -11.21
CA ARG A 334 18.96 10.64 -10.77
C ARG A 334 19.50 9.77 -11.89
N LEU A 335 20.80 9.91 -12.19
CA LEU A 335 21.48 9.30 -13.34
C LEU A 335 22.86 8.70 -12.97
N ASP A 336 23.27 8.74 -11.70
CA ASP A 336 24.56 8.19 -11.28
C ASP A 336 24.69 6.70 -11.63
N GLY A 337 25.92 6.23 -11.80
CA GLY A 337 26.18 4.85 -12.21
C GLY A 337 25.81 4.51 -13.66
N ASN A 338 25.61 5.51 -14.52
CA ASN A 338 25.47 5.38 -15.96
C ASN A 338 26.81 5.68 -16.71
N GLU A 339 26.80 5.59 -18.04
CA GLU A 339 27.98 5.89 -18.89
C GLU A 339 27.97 7.35 -19.39
N ILE A 340 27.19 8.23 -18.77
CA ILE A 340 27.05 9.65 -19.16
C ILE A 340 28.32 10.40 -18.81
N LYS A 341 28.86 11.17 -19.79
CA LYS A 341 30.02 12.00 -19.59
C LYS A 341 29.63 13.47 -19.39
N PRO A 342 30.07 14.11 -18.31
CA PRO A 342 29.88 15.55 -18.14
C PRO A 342 30.61 16.37 -19.24
N PRO A 343 30.15 17.60 -19.56
CA PRO A 343 29.04 18.32 -18.97
C PRO A 343 27.68 17.88 -19.55
N ILE A 344 26.62 18.07 -18.76
CA ILE A 344 25.25 17.91 -19.27
C ILE A 344 24.94 19.03 -20.26
N SER A 345 24.21 18.68 -21.29
CA SER A 345 23.75 19.63 -22.30
C SER A 345 22.87 20.73 -21.68
N ARG A 346 23.07 21.98 -22.10
CA ARG A 346 22.29 23.14 -21.59
C ARG A 346 20.80 23.03 -21.89
N ASP A 347 20.43 22.37 -22.97
CA ASP A 347 19.05 22.17 -23.38
C ASP A 347 18.25 21.33 -22.37
N VAL A 348 18.88 20.42 -21.63
CA VAL A 348 18.26 19.70 -20.51
C VAL A 348 17.85 20.66 -19.40
N ILE A 349 18.74 21.58 -19.03
CA ILE A 349 18.47 22.57 -17.98
C ILE A 349 17.40 23.58 -18.45
N LEU A 350 17.45 23.96 -19.72
CA LEU A 350 16.46 24.86 -20.32
C LEU A 350 15.06 24.23 -20.38
N CYS A 351 14.98 22.92 -20.61
CA CYS A 351 13.72 22.19 -20.60
C CYS A 351 13.12 22.07 -19.20
N PHE A 352 13.95 21.64 -18.24
CA PHE A 352 13.47 21.35 -16.88
C PHE A 352 13.78 22.50 -15.91
N ARG A 353 13.13 23.64 -16.10
CA ARG A 353 13.31 24.85 -15.27
C ARG A 353 12.98 24.66 -13.79
N LEU A 354 12.16 23.62 -13.45
CA LEU A 354 11.79 23.28 -12.08
C LEU A 354 12.71 22.24 -11.44
N LEU A 355 13.77 21.83 -12.14
CA LEU A 355 14.70 20.81 -11.64
C LEU A 355 15.51 21.38 -10.46
N THR A 356 15.27 20.86 -9.27
CA THR A 356 15.92 21.28 -8.02
C THR A 356 17.14 20.44 -7.70
N SER A 357 17.20 19.20 -8.20
CA SER A 357 18.30 18.28 -7.95
C SER A 357 18.53 17.36 -9.14
N ILE A 358 19.79 17.25 -9.53
CA ILE A 358 20.28 16.26 -10.49
C ILE A 358 21.51 15.57 -9.88
N VAL A 359 21.48 14.24 -9.91
CA VAL A 359 22.59 13.39 -9.44
C VAL A 359 23.12 12.60 -10.62
N ILE A 360 24.47 12.67 -10.85
CA ILE A 360 25.16 12.07 -12.02
C ILE A 360 26.36 11.29 -11.56
#